data_67def3c39324534cef3c8ce592976bf5
#
_entry.id   67def3c39324534cef3c8ce592976bf5
#
_cell.length_a   1.000
_cell.length_b   1.000
_cell.length_c   1.000
_cell.angle_alpha   90.00
_cell.angle_beta   90.00
_cell.angle_gamma   90.00
#
_symmetry.space_group_name_H-M   'P 1'
#
loop_
_entity.id
_entity.type
_entity.pdbx_description
1 polymer ?
#
loop_
_entity_poly.entity_id
_entity_poly.type
_entity_poly.pdbx_seq_one_letter_code
_entity_poly.pdbx_strand_id
1 'polypeptide(L)'
;MKVNIKGKELDLHYSMRIYLIYETITGKTLSLESGSYTVSVNLFYSTILASMQHANLDLNFEYDEYLDWLDEQGMDLIKEFIEWFLKIMNLGNSLIEKQIDEKDIKNANTKHQKKA
;
A
#
# COMPACT_ATOMS: atom_id res chain seq x y z
N MET A 1 -4.12 1.61 -10.32
CA MET A 1 -5.50 1.82 -9.82
C MET A 1 -5.77 3.30 -9.76
N LYS A 2 -6.90 3.72 -10.27
CA LYS A 2 -7.27 5.13 -10.31
C LYS A 2 -8.50 5.40 -9.47
N VAL A 3 -8.50 6.53 -8.79
CA VAL A 3 -9.64 6.98 -8.01
C VAL A 3 -9.95 8.42 -8.37
N ASN A 4 -11.18 8.84 -8.13
CA ASN A 4 -11.61 10.21 -8.41
C ASN A 4 -11.91 10.90 -7.10
N ILE A 5 -11.19 11.98 -6.82
CA ILE A 5 -11.32 12.74 -5.58
C ILE A 5 -11.53 14.19 -5.92
N LYS A 6 -12.66 14.74 -5.48
CA LYS A 6 -12.99 16.16 -5.72
C LYS A 6 -12.90 16.52 -7.19
N GLY A 7 -13.35 15.63 -8.05
CA GLY A 7 -13.34 15.84 -9.49
C GLY A 7 -12.01 15.66 -10.17
N LYS A 8 -10.99 15.23 -9.44
CA LYS A 8 -9.67 14.99 -9.99
C LYS A 8 -9.36 13.49 -10.01
N GLU A 9 -8.88 13.01 -11.14
CA GLU A 9 -8.44 11.63 -11.25
C GLU A 9 -7.04 11.49 -10.66
N LEU A 10 -6.88 10.52 -9.77
CA LEU A 10 -5.60 10.24 -9.11
C LEU A 10 -5.21 8.80 -9.38
N ASP A 11 -4.01 8.60 -9.92
CA ASP A 11 -3.47 7.27 -10.14
C ASP A 11 -2.67 6.89 -8.90
N LEU A 12 -3.09 5.83 -8.21
CA LEU A 12 -2.43 5.42 -6.98
C LEU A 12 -1.03 4.90 -7.29
N HIS A 13 -0.07 5.36 -6.50
CA HIS A 13 1.33 5.04 -6.68
C HIS A 13 1.87 4.36 -5.43
N TYR A 14 2.42 3.16 -5.59
CA TYR A 14 3.00 2.41 -4.48
C TYR A 14 4.40 2.95 -4.17
N SER A 15 4.64 3.28 -2.90
CA SER A 15 5.93 3.82 -2.48
C SER A 15 6.14 3.61 -0.99
N MET A 16 7.37 3.74 -0.55
CA MET A 16 7.69 3.67 0.89
C MET A 16 7.00 4.78 1.68
N ARG A 17 6.68 5.87 1.03
CA ARG A 17 5.99 6.99 1.69
C ARG A 17 4.65 6.56 2.28
N ILE A 18 4.01 5.58 1.67
CA ILE A 18 2.74 5.03 2.19
C ILE A 18 2.93 4.57 3.64
N TYR A 19 3.99 3.82 3.90
CA TYR A 19 4.24 3.27 5.23
C TYR A 19 4.54 4.36 6.24
N LEU A 20 5.30 5.37 5.84
CA LEU A 20 5.64 6.48 6.72
C LEU A 20 4.41 7.29 7.08
N ILE A 21 3.56 7.57 6.11
CA ILE A 21 2.31 8.29 6.36
C ILE A 21 1.41 7.46 7.26
N TYR A 22 1.31 6.16 6.99
CA TYR A 22 0.48 5.28 7.80
C TYR A 22 0.92 5.31 9.27
N GLU A 23 2.22 5.20 9.53
CA GLU A 23 2.73 5.25 10.90
C GLU A 23 2.48 6.59 11.54
N THR A 24 2.59 7.67 10.78
CA THR A 24 2.35 9.01 11.30
C THR A 24 0.89 9.19 11.72
N ILE A 25 -0.03 8.71 10.87
CA ILE A 25 -1.46 8.88 11.11
C ILE A 25 -1.93 7.99 12.27
N THR A 26 -1.48 6.73 12.29
CA THR A 26 -2.01 5.74 13.23
C THR A 26 -1.17 5.59 14.49
N GLY A 27 0.09 6.00 14.45
CA GLY A 27 1.04 5.73 15.53
C GLY A 27 1.45 4.28 15.62
N LYS A 28 1.18 3.49 14.58
CA LYS A 28 1.44 2.05 14.58
C LYS A 28 2.09 1.61 13.29
N THR A 29 2.92 0.57 13.39
CA THR A 29 3.48 -0.07 12.22
C THR A 29 2.37 -0.83 11.49
N LEU A 30 2.39 -0.77 10.16
CA LEU A 30 1.40 -1.47 9.36
C LEU A 30 1.50 -2.98 9.55
N SER A 31 0.35 -3.61 9.82
CA SER A 31 0.25 -5.06 9.90
C SER A 31 -1.02 -5.48 9.16
N LEU A 32 -0.85 -6.25 8.09
CA LEU A 32 -1.98 -6.71 7.29
C LEU A 32 -2.56 -8.03 7.79
N GLU A 33 -1.99 -8.58 8.85
CA GLU A 33 -2.43 -9.87 9.37
C GLU A 33 -3.77 -9.81 10.09
N SER A 34 -4.11 -8.64 10.62
CA SER A 34 -5.29 -8.51 11.47
C SER A 34 -6.60 -8.61 10.70
N GLY A 35 -6.61 -8.31 9.41
CA GLY A 35 -7.83 -8.27 8.62
C GLY A 35 -8.79 -7.18 9.05
N SER A 36 -8.34 -6.21 9.81
CA SER A 36 -9.17 -5.16 10.37
C SER A 36 -9.56 -4.13 9.30
N TYR A 37 -10.81 -3.70 9.32
CA TYR A 37 -11.26 -2.60 8.47
C TYR A 37 -10.48 -1.33 8.78
N THR A 38 -10.16 -1.09 10.05
CA THR A 38 -9.40 0.09 10.44
C THR A 38 -8.07 0.15 9.70
N VAL A 39 -7.38 -0.99 9.62
CA VAL A 39 -6.11 -1.05 8.89
C VAL A 39 -6.31 -0.75 7.42
N SER A 40 -7.30 -1.39 6.80
CA SER A 40 -7.56 -1.19 5.37
C SER A 40 -7.94 0.25 5.05
N VAL A 41 -8.82 0.83 5.86
CA VAL A 41 -9.28 2.20 5.67
C VAL A 41 -8.12 3.18 5.80
N ASN A 42 -7.30 3.03 6.83
CA ASN A 42 -6.19 3.94 7.06
C ASN A 42 -5.07 3.75 6.05
N LEU A 43 -4.86 2.52 5.59
CA LEU A 43 -3.88 2.25 4.55
C LEU A 43 -4.30 2.90 3.23
N PHE A 44 -5.59 2.85 2.90
CA PHE A 44 -6.10 3.47 1.69
C PHE A 44 -5.88 4.97 1.73
N TYR A 45 -6.22 5.60 2.85
CA TYR A 45 -5.99 7.05 3.02
C TYR A 45 -4.52 7.40 2.88
N SER A 46 -3.64 6.61 3.53
CA SER A 46 -2.20 6.83 3.44
C SER A 46 -1.70 6.73 2.00
N THR A 47 -2.23 5.76 1.24
CA THR A 47 -1.87 5.58 -0.16
C THR A 47 -2.34 6.76 -1.00
N ILE A 48 -3.55 7.27 -0.74
CA ILE A 48 -4.07 8.44 -1.44
C ILE A 48 -3.15 9.64 -1.19
N LEU A 49 -2.81 9.91 0.07
CA LEU A 49 -1.96 11.05 0.40
C LEU A 49 -0.58 10.93 -0.24
N ALA A 50 0.01 9.73 -0.18
CA ALA A 50 1.32 9.50 -0.79
C ALA A 50 1.26 9.70 -2.30
N SER A 51 0.18 9.25 -2.92
CA SER A 51 0.01 9.37 -4.36
C SER A 51 -0.19 10.82 -4.78
N MET A 52 -0.92 11.58 -3.99
CA MET A 52 -1.07 13.02 -4.23
C MET A 52 0.27 13.73 -4.19
N GLN A 53 1.11 13.41 -3.20
CA GLN A 53 2.42 14.01 -3.09
C GLN A 53 3.30 13.63 -4.29
N HIS A 54 3.22 12.39 -4.71
CA HIS A 54 3.97 11.91 -5.86
C HIS A 54 3.57 12.66 -7.14
N ALA A 55 2.28 12.96 -7.29
CA ALA A 55 1.76 13.63 -8.47
C ALA A 55 1.83 15.17 -8.37
N ASN A 56 2.34 15.69 -7.26
CA ASN A 56 2.34 17.14 -6.98
C ASN A 56 0.93 17.70 -7.04
N LEU A 57 -0.02 16.93 -6.52
CA LEU A 57 -1.42 17.33 -6.52
C LEU A 57 -1.78 17.79 -5.11
N ASP A 58 -2.06 19.08 -4.97
CA ASP A 58 -2.37 19.66 -3.66
C ASP A 58 -3.88 19.74 -3.49
N LEU A 59 -4.49 18.64 -3.10
CA LEU A 59 -5.89 18.61 -2.75
C LEU A 59 -5.99 18.56 -1.23
N ASN A 60 -6.73 19.50 -0.68
CA ASN A 60 -6.97 19.51 0.76
C ASN A 60 -7.99 18.40 1.05
N PHE A 61 -7.50 17.25 1.45
CA PHE A 61 -8.33 16.06 1.65
C PHE A 61 -8.11 15.53 3.07
N GLU A 62 -8.85 16.11 4.01
CA GLU A 62 -8.75 15.76 5.42
C GLU A 62 -9.37 14.39 5.67
N TYR A 63 -9.00 13.79 6.79
CA TYR A 63 -9.45 12.44 7.12
C TYR A 63 -10.98 12.33 7.15
N ASP A 64 -11.67 13.32 7.72
CA ASP A 64 -13.13 13.29 7.77
C ASP A 64 -13.74 13.36 6.37
N GLU A 65 -13.16 14.18 5.51
CA GLU A 65 -13.60 14.25 4.10
C GLU A 65 -13.37 12.92 3.40
N TYR A 66 -12.25 12.29 3.71
CA TYR A 66 -11.94 10.98 3.16
C TYR A 66 -12.99 9.95 3.58
N LEU A 67 -13.39 9.95 4.86
CA LEU A 67 -14.40 9.00 5.34
C LEU A 67 -15.74 9.22 4.65
N ASP A 68 -16.15 10.48 4.47
CA ASP A 68 -17.37 10.79 3.72
C ASP A 68 -17.28 10.31 2.28
N TRP A 69 -16.14 10.57 1.65
CA TRP A 69 -15.89 10.12 0.29
C TRP A 69 -15.96 8.60 0.19
N LEU A 70 -15.35 7.92 1.16
CA LEU A 70 -15.32 6.46 1.17
C LEU A 70 -16.71 5.87 1.36
N ASP A 71 -17.52 6.50 2.20
CA ASP A 71 -18.91 6.07 2.38
C ASP A 71 -19.69 6.14 1.06
N GLU A 72 -19.42 7.16 0.25
CA GLU A 72 -20.06 7.28 -1.05
C GLU A 72 -19.58 6.22 -2.03
N GLN A 73 -18.32 5.82 -1.94
CA GLN A 73 -17.74 4.84 -2.86
C GLN A 73 -18.20 3.40 -2.54
N GLY A 74 -18.41 3.11 -1.27
CA GLY A 74 -18.85 1.79 -0.84
C GLY A 74 -17.71 0.82 -0.58
N MET A 75 -18.07 -0.33 -0.04
CA MET A 75 -17.10 -1.34 0.38
C MET A 75 -16.33 -1.97 -0.76
N ASP A 76 -16.92 -2.01 -1.95
CA ASP A 76 -16.26 -2.65 -3.10
C ASP A 76 -14.96 -1.95 -3.46
N LEU A 77 -14.90 -0.64 -3.29
CA LEU A 77 -13.70 0.10 -3.60
C LEU A 77 -12.57 -0.24 -2.62
N ILE A 78 -12.90 -0.44 -1.35
CA ILE A 78 -11.90 -0.85 -0.36
C ILE A 78 -11.33 -2.22 -0.73
N LYS A 79 -12.19 -3.15 -1.11
CA LYS A 79 -11.74 -4.47 -1.53
C LYS A 79 -10.85 -4.39 -2.76
N GLU A 80 -11.24 -3.58 -3.72
CA GLU A 80 -10.45 -3.39 -4.94
C GLU A 80 -9.08 -2.82 -4.59
N PHE A 81 -9.04 -1.85 -3.69
CA PHE A 81 -7.78 -1.26 -3.25
C PHE A 81 -6.88 -2.29 -2.58
N ILE A 82 -7.42 -3.09 -1.66
CA ILE A 82 -6.62 -4.08 -0.94
C ILE A 82 -6.06 -5.11 -1.92
N GLU A 83 -6.86 -5.56 -2.88
CA GLU A 83 -6.39 -6.49 -3.90
C GLU A 83 -5.24 -5.90 -4.71
N TRP A 84 -5.39 -4.64 -5.10
CA TRP A 84 -4.35 -3.93 -5.84
C TRP A 84 -3.07 -3.81 -5.01
N PHE A 85 -3.22 -3.41 -3.75
CA PHE A 85 -2.07 -3.19 -2.86
C PHE A 85 -1.30 -4.49 -2.64
N LEU A 86 -2.02 -5.56 -2.31
CA LEU A 86 -1.40 -6.85 -2.05
C LEU A 86 -0.72 -7.41 -3.30
N LYS A 87 -1.32 -7.21 -4.45
CA LYS A 87 -0.76 -7.68 -5.71
C LYS A 87 0.58 -7.01 -6.00
N ILE A 88 0.64 -5.70 -5.82
CA ILE A 88 1.88 -4.96 -6.06
C ILE A 88 2.94 -5.34 -5.03
N MET A 89 2.56 -5.46 -3.77
CA MET A 89 3.48 -5.83 -2.71
C MET A 89 4.02 -7.24 -2.92
N ASN A 90 3.15 -8.18 -3.27
CA ASN A 90 3.56 -9.57 -3.50
C ASN A 90 4.46 -9.69 -4.72
N LEU A 91 4.18 -8.93 -5.77
CA LEU A 91 5.02 -8.94 -6.96
C LEU A 91 6.43 -8.46 -6.62
N GLY A 92 6.54 -7.39 -5.83
CA GLY A 92 7.83 -6.91 -5.39
C GLY A 92 8.57 -7.92 -4.53
N ASN A 93 7.86 -8.54 -3.62
CA ASN A 93 8.45 -9.56 -2.76
C ASN A 93 8.90 -10.77 -3.55
N SER A 94 8.13 -11.18 -4.54
CA SER A 94 8.50 -12.31 -5.40
C SER A 94 9.80 -12.04 -6.15
N LEU A 95 9.98 -10.83 -6.64
CA LEU A 95 11.21 -10.47 -7.34
C LEU A 95 12.41 -10.49 -6.40
N ILE A 96 12.22 -10.00 -5.19
CA ILE A 96 13.28 -10.01 -4.20
C ILE A 96 13.66 -11.44 -3.82
N GLU A 97 12.67 -12.28 -3.58
CA GLU A 97 12.89 -13.67 -3.23
C GLU A 97 13.64 -14.40 -4.33
N LYS A 98 13.28 -14.14 -5.57
CA LYS A 98 13.93 -14.77 -6.70
C LYS A 98 15.40 -14.40 -6.77
N GLN A 99 15.73 -13.14 -6.51
CA GLN A 99 17.13 -12.70 -6.50
C GLN A 99 17.93 -13.36 -5.38
N ILE A 100 17.31 -13.52 -4.22
CA ILE A 100 17.96 -14.16 -3.09
C ILE A 100 18.24 -15.63 -3.40
N ASP A 101 17.27 -16.32 -3.97
CA ASP A 101 17.43 -17.72 -4.34
C ASP A 101 18.59 -17.92 -5.31
N GLU A 102 18.72 -17.03 -6.29
CA GLU A 102 19.81 -17.13 -7.26
C GLU A 102 21.16 -16.95 -6.59
N LYS A 103 21.24 -16.04 -5.65
CA LYS A 103 22.49 -15.83 -4.90
C LYS A 103 22.83 -17.05 -4.06
N ASP A 104 21.86 -17.61 -3.40
CA ASP A 104 22.06 -18.78 -2.55
C ASP A 104 22.59 -19.96 -3.37
N ILE A 105 22.02 -20.16 -4.55
CA ILE A 105 22.45 -21.23 -5.42
C ILE A 105 23.90 -21.02 -5.84
N LYS A 106 24.26 -19.81 -6.18
CA LYS A 106 25.63 -19.52 -6.60
C LYS A 106 26.62 -19.70 -5.46
N ASN A 107 26.20 -19.36 -4.28
CA ASN A 107 27.07 -19.48 -3.17
C ASN A 107 27.13 -20.81 -2.60
N ALA A 108 26.51 -21.60 -2.89
CA ALA A 108 26.61 -22.64 -2.49
C ALA A 108 26.53 -23.38 -2.02
N ASN A 109 25.92 -23.63 -2.22
CA ASN A 109 25.52 -24.47 -1.86
C ASN A 109 25.67 -24.55 -0.75
N THR A 110 25.68 -23.89 -0.15
CA THR A 110 25.89 -23.71 0.88
C THR A 110 24.85 -23.70 1.68
N LYS A 111 24.41 -23.61 2.02
CA LYS A 111 23.65 -23.56 2.81
C LYS A 111 22.48 -23.54 2.74
N HIS A 112 22.06 -23.78 2.67
CA HIS A 112 21.07 -23.61 2.63
C HIS A 112 20.23 -23.25 3.13
N GLN A 113 20.11 -23.14 3.34
CA GLN A 113 19.43 -22.83 3.71
C GLN A 113 18.84 -22.15 4.11
N LYS A 114 18.91 -21.76 4.07
CA LYS A 114 18.40 -21.09 4.54
C LYS A 114 17.78 -20.40 4.44
N LYS A 115 17.29 -20.31 4.32
CA LYS A 115 16.74 -19.71 4.11
C LYS A 115 16.42 -18.93 4.54
N ALA A 116 16.36 -18.69 4.66
CA ALA A 116 16.09 -17.82 5.01
C ALA A 116 16.04 -16.81 4.98
#